data_b60089df7c26e9b42fd1a58dacfe20d8
#
_entry.id   b60089df7c26e9b42fd1a58dacfe20d8
#
_cell.length_a   1.000
_cell.length_b   1.000
_cell.length_c   1.000
_cell.angle_alpha   90.00
_cell.angle_beta   90.00
_cell.angle_gamma   90.00
#
_symmetry.space_group_name_H-M   'P 1'
#
loop_
_entity.id
_entity.type
_entity.pdbx_description
1 polymer ?
#
loop_
_entity_poly.entity_id
_entity_poly.type
_entity_poly.pdbx_seq_one_letter_code
_entity_poly.pdbx_strand_id
1 'polypeptide(L)'
;EIVGAILFEQTMDRKIDDKYTADFLWEEKGVLPFLKVDKGLEELEDGVQVMKPIPGLDDLLSRANERHIFGTKMRSVIKKASQTGIAKVVDQQFEVADKIIAAGLVPIIEPEVDIHNVDKAECETILKNEIKKHLDKLPETSNVMLKVTLPTVENFYEDLTKHPRVVRVVALSGG
;
A
#
# COMPACT_ATOMS: atom_id res chain seq x y z
N GLU A 1 -9.08 -1.08 19.41
CA GLU A 1 -8.92 -2.41 18.80
C GLU A 1 -7.96 -2.34 17.62
N ILE A 2 -6.98 -3.27 17.58
CA ILE A 2 -6.01 -3.35 16.48
C ILE A 2 -6.53 -4.35 15.45
N VAL A 3 -6.73 -3.92 14.21
CA VAL A 3 -7.26 -4.76 13.12
C VAL A 3 -6.13 -5.44 12.34
N GLY A 4 -5.02 -4.74 12.12
CA GLY A 4 -3.89 -5.25 11.34
C GLY A 4 -2.56 -4.70 11.85
N ALA A 5 -1.49 -5.39 11.55
CA ALA A 5 -0.12 -5.00 11.87
C ALA A 5 0.78 -5.19 10.65
N ILE A 6 1.70 -4.25 10.45
CA ILE A 6 2.66 -4.29 9.35
C ILE A 6 4.00 -4.76 9.90
N LEU A 7 4.48 -5.87 9.33
CA LEU A 7 5.72 -6.52 9.72
C LEU A 7 6.83 -6.18 8.72
N PHE A 8 8.05 -6.03 9.21
CA PHE A 8 9.24 -6.11 8.38
C PHE A 8 9.57 -7.58 8.08
N GLU A 9 10.34 -7.81 7.04
CA GLU A 9 10.76 -9.15 6.62
C GLU A 9 11.41 -9.94 7.76
N GLN A 10 12.30 -9.30 8.53
CA GLN A 10 12.94 -9.92 9.69
C GLN A 10 11.95 -10.34 10.76
N THR A 11 10.90 -9.56 10.99
CA THR A 11 9.88 -9.86 11.99
C THR A 11 8.99 -11.01 11.55
N MET A 12 8.70 -11.11 10.25
CA MET A 12 7.94 -12.21 9.67
C MET A 12 8.60 -13.56 9.93
N ASP A 13 9.93 -13.64 9.87
CA ASP A 13 10.68 -14.88 10.07
C ASP A 13 10.96 -15.21 11.53
N ARG A 14 10.60 -14.33 12.47
CA ARG A 14 10.72 -14.56 13.90
C ARG A 14 9.52 -15.30 14.46
N LYS A 15 9.73 -15.88 15.66
CA LYS A 15 8.69 -16.57 16.43
C LYS A 15 8.40 -15.83 17.73
N ILE A 16 7.14 -15.91 18.15
CA ILE A 16 6.65 -15.50 19.46
C ILE A 16 5.95 -16.72 20.03
N ASP A 17 6.36 -17.18 21.20
CA ASP A 17 5.82 -18.39 21.86
C ASP A 17 5.73 -19.60 20.90
N ASP A 18 6.84 -19.87 20.18
CA ASP A 18 6.99 -20.97 19.22
C ASP A 18 6.14 -20.87 17.95
N LYS A 19 5.33 -19.83 17.78
CA LYS A 19 4.59 -19.54 16.55
C LYS A 19 5.31 -18.46 15.73
N TYR A 20 5.26 -18.54 14.41
CA TYR A 20 5.68 -17.42 13.59
C TYR A 20 4.83 -16.18 13.88
N THR A 21 5.42 -15.00 13.76
CA THR A 21 4.78 -13.74 14.17
C THR A 21 3.39 -13.56 13.56
N ALA A 22 3.21 -13.89 12.28
CA ALA A 22 1.92 -13.78 11.61
C ALA A 22 0.86 -14.71 12.24
N ASP A 23 1.23 -15.95 12.53
CA ASP A 23 0.33 -16.92 13.17
C ASP A 23 -0.05 -16.47 14.58
N PHE A 24 0.93 -15.99 15.36
CA PHE A 24 0.67 -15.43 16.68
C PHE A 24 -0.32 -14.25 16.63
N LEU A 25 -0.10 -13.31 15.72
CA LEU A 25 -0.98 -12.16 15.56
C LEU A 25 -2.42 -12.58 15.22
N TRP A 26 -2.57 -13.49 14.29
CA TRP A 26 -3.91 -13.93 13.88
C TRP A 26 -4.58 -14.82 14.92
N GLU A 27 -3.91 -15.87 15.36
CA GLU A 27 -4.50 -16.89 16.23
C GLU A 27 -4.71 -16.40 17.67
N GLU A 28 -3.74 -15.65 18.23
CA GLU A 28 -3.77 -15.20 19.62
C GLU A 28 -4.38 -13.82 19.81
N LYS A 29 -4.31 -12.94 18.79
CA LYS A 29 -4.73 -11.54 18.89
C LYS A 29 -5.85 -11.15 17.92
N GLY A 30 -6.18 -11.97 16.94
CA GLY A 30 -7.14 -11.62 15.91
C GLY A 30 -6.69 -10.43 15.05
N VAL A 31 -5.39 -10.26 14.86
CA VAL A 31 -4.77 -9.17 14.12
C VAL A 31 -4.26 -9.67 12.78
N LEU A 32 -4.69 -9.05 11.69
CA LEU A 32 -4.24 -9.40 10.33
C LEU A 32 -2.77 -9.00 10.12
N PRO A 33 -1.92 -9.96 9.71
CA PRO A 33 -0.51 -9.67 9.44
C PRO A 33 -0.29 -9.18 8.00
N PHE A 34 0.37 -8.04 7.85
CA PHE A 34 0.81 -7.48 6.57
C PHE A 34 2.34 -7.43 6.51
N LEU A 35 2.91 -7.62 5.34
CA LEU A 35 4.34 -7.53 5.11
C LEU A 35 4.70 -6.26 4.34
N LYS A 36 5.65 -5.49 4.87
CA LYS A 36 6.28 -4.40 4.12
C LYS A 36 7.20 -4.99 3.05
N VAL A 37 6.87 -4.78 1.78
CA VAL A 37 7.62 -5.33 0.64
C VAL A 37 8.53 -4.32 -0.05
N ASP A 38 8.30 -3.01 0.10
CA ASP A 38 9.16 -2.01 -0.53
C ASP A 38 10.56 -1.99 0.10
N LYS A 39 11.55 -1.58 -0.69
CA LYS A 39 12.95 -1.47 -0.29
C LYS A 39 13.39 -0.01 -0.08
N GLY A 40 12.44 0.87 0.18
CA GLY A 40 12.65 2.30 0.35
C GLY A 40 12.34 3.09 -0.92
N LEU A 41 12.71 4.35 -0.90
CA LEU A 41 12.37 5.33 -1.92
C LEU A 41 13.56 5.67 -2.80
N GLU A 42 13.31 5.90 -4.09
CA GLU A 42 14.25 6.52 -5.01
C GLU A 42 14.43 8.01 -4.69
N GLU A 43 15.41 8.64 -5.32
CA GLU A 43 15.62 10.08 -5.25
C GLU A 43 14.39 10.84 -5.74
N LEU A 44 14.25 12.08 -5.26
CA LEU A 44 13.18 12.97 -5.67
C LEU A 44 13.32 13.34 -7.15
N GLU A 45 12.37 12.97 -7.96
CA GLU A 45 12.31 13.29 -9.40
C GLU A 45 10.88 13.59 -9.78
N ASP A 46 10.67 14.65 -10.58
CA ASP A 46 9.34 15.08 -11.04
C ASP A 46 8.33 15.24 -9.89
N GLY A 47 8.81 15.75 -8.75
CA GLY A 47 7.99 16.03 -7.57
C GLY A 47 7.56 14.82 -6.76
N VAL A 48 8.07 13.63 -7.08
CA VAL A 48 7.72 12.38 -6.41
C VAL A 48 8.94 11.52 -6.09
N GLN A 49 8.78 10.60 -5.18
CA GLN A 49 9.73 9.52 -4.91
C GLN A 49 9.02 8.18 -5.13
N VAL A 50 9.34 7.52 -6.24
CA VAL A 50 8.87 6.17 -6.52
C VAL A 50 9.61 5.17 -5.65
N MET A 51 9.11 3.94 -5.59
CA MET A 51 9.80 2.87 -4.86
C MET A 51 11.08 2.44 -5.59
N LYS A 52 12.10 2.09 -4.82
CA LYS A 52 13.26 1.36 -5.34
C LYS A 52 12.82 0.02 -5.92
N PRO A 53 13.58 -0.54 -6.87
CA PRO A 53 13.34 -1.90 -7.34
C PRO A 53 13.25 -2.89 -6.19
N ILE A 54 12.41 -3.89 -6.35
CA ILE A 54 12.20 -4.95 -5.35
C ILE A 54 12.75 -6.26 -5.92
N PRO A 55 14.06 -6.50 -5.84
CA PRO A 55 14.66 -7.75 -6.33
C PRO A 55 14.15 -8.92 -5.49
N GLY A 56 13.88 -10.04 -6.12
CA GLY A 56 13.42 -11.23 -5.43
C GLY A 56 11.99 -11.13 -4.89
N LEU A 57 11.14 -10.25 -5.46
CA LEU A 57 9.76 -10.08 -5.00
C LEU A 57 8.99 -11.40 -5.03
N ASP A 58 9.12 -12.21 -6.08
CA ASP A 58 8.40 -13.48 -6.21
C ASP A 58 8.78 -14.45 -5.07
N ASP A 59 10.06 -14.56 -4.73
CA ASP A 59 10.53 -15.39 -3.62
C ASP A 59 10.01 -14.85 -2.27
N LEU A 60 10.02 -13.52 -2.09
CA LEU A 60 9.49 -12.89 -0.89
C LEU A 60 7.99 -13.16 -0.72
N LEU A 61 7.21 -13.09 -1.80
CA LEU A 61 5.77 -13.37 -1.78
C LEU A 61 5.49 -14.85 -1.49
N SER A 62 6.32 -15.77 -1.99
CA SER A 62 6.23 -17.20 -1.67
C SER A 62 6.47 -17.44 -0.17
N ARG A 63 7.49 -16.79 0.40
CA ARG A 63 7.76 -16.87 1.84
C ARG A 63 6.62 -16.26 2.67
N ALA A 64 6.06 -15.13 2.22
CA ALA A 64 4.91 -14.52 2.87
C ALA A 64 3.71 -15.48 2.93
N ASN A 65 3.43 -16.21 1.85
CA ASN A 65 2.41 -17.24 1.82
C ASN A 65 2.71 -18.39 2.80
N GLU A 66 3.95 -18.88 2.83
CA GLU A 66 4.38 -19.92 3.79
C GLU A 66 4.22 -19.47 5.24
N ARG A 67 4.37 -18.18 5.52
CA ARG A 67 4.21 -17.59 6.85
C ARG A 67 2.79 -17.13 7.18
N HIS A 68 1.82 -17.37 6.28
CA HIS A 68 0.41 -17.01 6.44
C HIS A 68 0.19 -15.49 6.55
N ILE A 69 0.97 -14.71 5.84
CA ILE A 69 0.74 -13.27 5.68
C ILE A 69 -0.54 -13.06 4.87
N PHE A 70 -1.36 -12.11 5.31
CA PHE A 70 -2.63 -11.76 4.64
C PHE A 70 -2.43 -10.85 3.42
N GLY A 71 -1.56 -9.86 3.55
CA GLY A 71 -1.36 -8.86 2.52
C GLY A 71 -0.02 -8.14 2.65
N THR A 72 0.17 -7.14 1.81
CA THR A 72 1.43 -6.39 1.74
C THR A 72 1.21 -4.89 1.87
N LYS A 73 2.27 -4.15 2.19
CA LYS A 73 2.27 -2.69 2.22
C LYS A 73 3.53 -2.18 1.52
N MET A 74 3.36 -1.16 0.68
CA MET A 74 4.44 -0.54 -0.09
C MET A 74 4.20 0.96 -0.22
N ARG A 75 5.23 1.77 0.11
CA ARG A 75 5.13 3.23 0.23
C ARG A 75 5.85 3.94 -0.91
N SER A 76 5.18 4.94 -1.47
CA SER A 76 5.74 5.99 -2.34
C SER A 76 5.42 7.35 -1.73
N VAL A 77 6.09 8.41 -2.15
CA VAL A 77 5.86 9.77 -1.63
C VAL A 77 5.63 10.76 -2.76
N ILE A 78 4.64 11.62 -2.58
CA ILE A 78 4.28 12.72 -3.49
C ILE A 78 4.57 14.03 -2.78
N LYS A 79 5.44 14.86 -3.38
CA LYS A 79 5.88 16.15 -2.82
C LYS A 79 5.46 17.36 -3.63
N LYS A 80 4.99 17.19 -4.85
CA LYS A 80 4.49 18.27 -5.71
C LYS A 80 3.33 17.80 -6.57
N ALA A 81 2.49 18.73 -6.98
CA ALA A 81 1.34 18.47 -7.86
C ALA A 81 1.78 18.28 -9.32
N SER A 82 2.57 17.25 -9.57
CA SER A 82 3.01 16.87 -10.92
C SER A 82 2.10 15.75 -11.45
N GLN A 83 1.40 16.02 -12.54
CA GLN A 83 0.55 15.03 -13.20
C GLN A 83 1.35 13.81 -13.65
N THR A 84 2.52 14.03 -14.26
CA THR A 84 3.39 12.95 -14.74
C THR A 84 4.05 12.20 -13.59
N GLY A 85 4.48 12.91 -12.55
CA GLY A 85 5.10 12.30 -11.37
C GLY A 85 4.12 11.43 -10.59
N ILE A 86 2.93 11.94 -10.33
CA ILE A 86 1.88 11.20 -9.60
C ILE A 86 1.42 9.98 -10.42
N ALA A 87 1.28 10.13 -11.74
CA ALA A 87 0.98 9.00 -12.62
C ALA A 87 2.03 7.90 -12.52
N LYS A 88 3.32 8.24 -12.51
CA LYS A 88 4.41 7.25 -12.32
C LYS A 88 4.29 6.51 -10.99
N VAL A 89 4.00 7.22 -9.90
CA VAL A 89 3.80 6.61 -8.58
C VAL A 89 2.67 5.59 -8.62
N VAL A 90 1.53 5.97 -9.16
CA VAL A 90 0.34 5.11 -9.19
C VAL A 90 0.56 3.93 -10.15
N ASP A 91 1.15 4.15 -11.31
CA ASP A 91 1.49 3.10 -12.28
C ASP A 91 2.39 2.04 -11.62
N GLN A 92 3.48 2.45 -10.97
CA GLN A 92 4.39 1.53 -10.30
C GLN A 92 3.71 0.75 -9.18
N GLN A 93 2.93 1.43 -8.35
CA GLN A 93 2.20 0.80 -7.25
C GLN A 93 1.25 -0.30 -7.77
N PHE A 94 0.50 -0.03 -8.82
CA PHE A 94 -0.42 -1.01 -9.39
C PHE A 94 0.28 -2.11 -10.19
N GLU A 95 1.41 -1.83 -10.83
CA GLU A 95 2.24 -2.86 -11.48
C GLU A 95 2.75 -3.89 -10.45
N VAL A 96 3.25 -3.43 -9.32
CA VAL A 96 3.69 -4.32 -8.23
C VAL A 96 2.47 -5.01 -7.59
N ALA A 97 1.35 -4.30 -7.42
CA ALA A 97 0.11 -4.86 -6.90
C ALA A 97 -0.39 -6.04 -7.73
N ASP A 98 -0.28 -6.00 -9.05
CA ASP A 98 -0.68 -7.11 -9.93
C ASP A 98 0.09 -8.39 -9.59
N LYS A 99 1.38 -8.30 -9.31
CA LYS A 99 2.22 -9.43 -8.88
C LYS A 99 1.79 -9.97 -7.51
N ILE A 100 1.48 -9.07 -6.59
CA ILE A 100 1.02 -9.41 -5.23
C ILE A 100 -0.33 -10.12 -5.28
N ILE A 101 -1.27 -9.61 -6.08
CA ILE A 101 -2.58 -10.24 -6.29
C ILE A 101 -2.43 -11.62 -6.92
N ALA A 102 -1.56 -11.76 -7.92
CA ALA A 102 -1.28 -13.04 -8.57
C ALA A 102 -0.71 -14.08 -7.59
N ALA A 103 -0.01 -13.64 -6.55
CA ALA A 103 0.49 -14.51 -5.48
C ALA A 103 -0.58 -14.84 -4.41
N GLY A 104 -1.80 -14.31 -4.53
CA GLY A 104 -2.90 -14.56 -3.60
C GLY A 104 -2.93 -13.66 -2.37
N LEU A 105 -2.18 -12.57 -2.36
CA LEU A 105 -2.11 -11.60 -1.27
C LEU A 105 -2.88 -10.32 -1.59
N VAL A 106 -3.27 -9.57 -0.56
CA VAL A 106 -3.97 -8.28 -0.73
C VAL A 106 -2.97 -7.13 -0.61
N PRO A 107 -2.70 -6.37 -1.68
CA PRO A 107 -1.79 -5.23 -1.59
C PRO A 107 -2.45 -4.01 -0.94
N ILE A 108 -1.72 -3.35 -0.05
CA ILE A 108 -2.02 -1.99 0.40
C ILE A 108 -1.21 -1.03 -0.47
N ILE A 109 -1.91 -0.26 -1.27
CA ILE A 109 -1.36 0.82 -2.11
C ILE A 109 -1.18 2.05 -1.21
N GLU A 110 0.07 2.51 -1.03
CA GLU A 110 0.36 3.65 -0.14
C GLU A 110 1.11 4.78 -0.89
N PRO A 111 0.41 5.58 -1.68
CA PRO A 111 0.95 6.78 -2.31
C PRO A 111 0.80 7.97 -1.35
N GLU A 112 1.71 8.10 -0.41
CA GLU A 112 1.67 9.14 0.62
C GLU A 112 1.85 10.54 0.01
N VAL A 113 0.96 11.47 0.33
CA VAL A 113 1.12 12.89 0.01
C VAL A 113 1.78 13.58 1.21
N ASP A 114 2.93 14.21 1.00
CA ASP A 114 3.65 14.93 2.05
C ASP A 114 2.76 16.03 2.64
N ILE A 115 2.58 16.02 3.96
CA ILE A 115 1.72 16.98 4.66
C ILE A 115 2.23 18.41 4.60
N HIS A 116 3.53 18.62 4.35
CA HIS A 116 4.16 19.92 4.20
C HIS A 116 4.10 20.46 2.77
N ASN A 117 3.44 19.73 1.88
CA ASN A 117 3.27 20.12 0.50
C ASN A 117 2.28 21.28 0.37
N VAL A 118 2.71 22.39 -0.22
CA VAL A 118 1.86 23.59 -0.41
C VAL A 118 0.69 23.31 -1.36
N ASP A 119 0.86 22.36 -2.26
CA ASP A 119 -0.14 21.97 -3.28
C ASP A 119 -0.86 20.67 -2.90
N LYS A 120 -0.95 20.36 -1.60
CA LYS A 120 -1.48 19.09 -1.12
C LYS A 120 -2.86 18.75 -1.69
N ALA A 121 -3.80 19.70 -1.69
CA ALA A 121 -5.15 19.48 -2.21
C ALA A 121 -5.16 19.15 -3.71
N GLU A 122 -4.30 19.79 -4.50
CA GLU A 122 -4.14 19.50 -5.94
C GLU A 122 -3.51 18.12 -6.15
N CYS A 123 -2.49 17.77 -5.36
CA CYS A 123 -1.90 16.42 -5.37
C CYS A 123 -2.96 15.36 -5.12
N GLU A 124 -3.82 15.57 -4.16
CA GLU A 124 -4.90 14.64 -3.79
C GLU A 124 -5.92 14.48 -4.92
N THR A 125 -6.25 15.57 -5.63
CA THR A 125 -7.13 15.50 -6.79
C THR A 125 -6.53 14.66 -7.92
N ILE A 126 -5.27 14.91 -8.27
CA ILE A 126 -4.57 14.15 -9.30
C ILE A 126 -4.45 12.68 -8.88
N LEU A 127 -4.03 12.43 -7.65
CA LEU A 127 -3.86 11.09 -7.09
C LEU A 127 -5.16 10.28 -7.15
N LYS A 128 -6.25 10.85 -6.68
CA LYS A 128 -7.56 10.19 -6.71
C LYS A 128 -7.98 9.79 -8.12
N ASN A 129 -7.79 10.68 -9.09
CA ASN A 129 -8.12 10.40 -10.49
C ASN A 129 -7.26 9.28 -11.07
N GLU A 130 -5.95 9.27 -10.78
CA GLU A 130 -5.04 8.22 -11.23
C GLU A 130 -5.38 6.86 -10.58
N ILE A 131 -5.67 6.84 -9.30
CA ILE A 131 -6.09 5.62 -8.58
C ILE A 131 -7.38 5.07 -9.21
N LYS A 132 -8.38 5.89 -9.46
CA LYS A 132 -9.65 5.46 -10.09
C LYS A 132 -9.43 4.80 -11.44
N LYS A 133 -8.58 5.38 -12.29
CA LYS A 133 -8.25 4.80 -13.59
C LYS A 133 -7.69 3.39 -13.48
N HIS A 134 -6.83 3.15 -12.50
CA HIS A 134 -6.24 1.83 -12.27
C HIS A 134 -7.24 0.84 -11.65
N LEU A 135 -8.03 1.29 -10.68
CA LEU A 135 -9.07 0.46 -10.06
C LEU A 135 -10.08 -0.04 -11.10
N ASP A 136 -10.49 0.82 -12.02
CA ASP A 136 -11.46 0.47 -13.07
C ASP A 136 -10.94 -0.57 -14.08
N LYS A 137 -9.62 -0.74 -14.17
CA LYS A 137 -8.96 -1.73 -15.03
C LYS A 137 -8.71 -3.07 -14.33
N LEU A 138 -8.84 -3.12 -13.00
CA LEU A 138 -8.60 -4.36 -12.27
C LEU A 138 -9.70 -5.40 -12.57
N PRO A 139 -9.34 -6.70 -12.69
CA PRO A 139 -10.30 -7.77 -12.78
C PRO A 139 -11.28 -7.79 -11.60
N GLU A 140 -12.50 -8.25 -11.84
CA GLU A 140 -13.55 -8.30 -10.79
C GLU A 140 -13.17 -9.15 -9.58
N THR A 141 -12.24 -10.07 -9.75
CA THR A 141 -11.73 -10.94 -8.67
C THR A 141 -10.59 -10.33 -7.86
N SER A 142 -10.08 -9.15 -8.27
CA SER A 142 -8.97 -8.49 -7.60
C SER A 142 -9.46 -7.63 -6.44
N ASN A 143 -8.70 -7.64 -5.35
CA ASN A 143 -8.94 -6.82 -4.17
C ASN A 143 -7.68 -6.06 -3.79
N VAL A 144 -7.83 -4.77 -3.49
CA VAL A 144 -6.75 -3.92 -2.98
C VAL A 144 -7.22 -3.16 -1.73
N MET A 145 -6.26 -2.73 -0.93
CA MET A 145 -6.49 -1.74 0.11
C MET A 145 -5.71 -0.48 -0.24
N LEU A 146 -6.21 0.64 0.22
CA LEU A 146 -5.55 1.94 0.04
C LEU A 146 -5.14 2.49 1.40
N LYS A 147 -3.93 3.04 1.47
CA LYS A 147 -3.46 3.80 2.62
C LYS A 147 -3.06 5.19 2.14
N VAL A 148 -3.81 6.20 2.56
CA VAL A 148 -3.70 7.57 2.06
C VAL A 148 -3.48 8.54 3.21
N THR A 149 -2.78 9.64 2.94
CA THR A 149 -2.66 10.74 3.89
C THR A 149 -4.04 11.36 4.11
N LEU A 150 -4.35 11.75 5.34
CA LEU A 150 -5.60 12.44 5.65
C LEU A 150 -5.82 13.59 4.63
N PRO A 151 -6.94 13.62 3.91
CA PRO A 151 -7.14 14.58 2.85
C PRO A 151 -7.39 15.99 3.39
N THR A 152 -7.07 16.99 2.58
CA THR A 152 -7.33 18.40 2.87
C THR A 152 -8.84 18.69 2.89
N VAL A 153 -9.58 18.04 2.00
CA VAL A 153 -11.04 18.16 1.90
C VAL A 153 -11.69 16.98 2.61
N GLU A 154 -12.61 17.27 3.51
CA GLU A 154 -13.36 16.24 4.24
C GLU A 154 -14.08 15.30 3.27
N ASN A 155 -14.05 13.99 3.58
CA ASN A 155 -14.67 12.94 2.79
C ASN A 155 -14.18 12.84 1.33
N PHE A 156 -13.04 13.41 1.02
CA PHE A 156 -12.52 13.49 -0.35
C PHE A 156 -12.36 12.12 -1.03
N TYR A 157 -11.98 11.09 -0.27
CA TYR A 157 -11.78 9.72 -0.80
C TYR A 157 -12.98 8.80 -0.57
N GLU A 158 -14.15 9.33 -0.20
CA GLU A 158 -15.32 8.50 0.09
C GLU A 158 -15.73 7.61 -1.09
N ASP A 159 -15.66 8.11 -2.31
CA ASP A 159 -15.97 7.33 -3.51
C ASP A 159 -14.99 6.17 -3.76
N LEU A 160 -13.75 6.28 -3.31
CA LEU A 160 -12.79 5.18 -3.35
C LEU A 160 -13.19 4.07 -2.36
N THR A 161 -13.74 4.41 -1.22
CA THR A 161 -14.22 3.42 -0.24
C THR A 161 -15.36 2.57 -0.78
N LYS A 162 -16.11 3.11 -1.73
CA LYS A 162 -17.28 2.46 -2.35
C LYS A 162 -16.94 1.68 -3.61
N HIS A 163 -15.69 1.78 -4.09
CA HIS A 163 -15.26 1.05 -5.29
C HIS A 163 -15.24 -0.46 -5.01
N PRO A 164 -15.81 -1.31 -5.90
CA PRO A 164 -15.92 -2.76 -5.65
C PRO A 164 -14.57 -3.49 -5.55
N ARG A 165 -13.47 -2.89 -6.05
CA ARG A 165 -12.11 -3.47 -5.92
C ARG A 165 -11.42 -3.08 -4.62
N VAL A 166 -11.94 -2.10 -3.87
CA VAL A 166 -11.33 -1.61 -2.63
C VAL A 166 -11.97 -2.28 -1.42
N VAL A 167 -11.18 -3.06 -0.70
CA VAL A 167 -11.61 -3.73 0.53
C VAL A 167 -11.72 -2.74 1.68
N ARG A 168 -10.71 -1.85 1.80
CA ARG A 168 -10.64 -0.86 2.88
C ARG A 168 -9.71 0.30 2.50
N VAL A 169 -10.06 1.48 2.98
CA VAL A 169 -9.19 2.65 2.95
C VAL A 169 -8.73 2.94 4.37
N VAL A 170 -7.42 3.10 4.55
CA VAL A 170 -6.77 3.43 5.81
C VAL A 170 -6.15 4.82 5.69
N ALA A 171 -6.33 5.66 6.69
CA ALA A 171 -5.73 6.99 6.73
C ALA A 171 -4.46 6.99 7.57
N LEU A 172 -3.46 7.79 7.15
CA LEU A 172 -2.27 8.11 7.93
C LEU A 172 -2.21 9.62 8.20
N SER A 173 -1.69 9.98 9.36
CA SER A 173 -1.55 11.41 9.72
C SER A 173 -0.41 12.08 8.97
N GLY A 174 0.68 11.36 8.69
CA GLY A 174 1.87 11.87 8.03
C GLY A 174 2.81 12.65 8.95
N GLY A 175 2.52 12.70 10.24
CA GLY A 175 3.35 13.42 11.21
C GLY A 175 3.11 12.97 12.64
#